data_9c6c670f9a9dc49786c5c6948247913c
#
_entry.id   9c6c670f9a9dc49786c5c6948247913c
#
_cell.length_a   1.000
_cell.length_b   1.000
_cell.length_c   1.000
_cell.angle_alpha   90.00
_cell.angle_beta   90.00
_cell.angle_gamma   90.00
#
_symmetry.space_group_name_H-M   'P 1'
#
loop_
_entity.id
_entity.type
_entity.pdbx_description
1 polymer ?
#
loop_
_entity_poly.entity_id
_entity_poly.type
_entity_poly.pdbx_seq_one_letter_code
_entity_poly.pdbx_strand_id
1 'polypeptide(L)'
;MRGTEALMMKLERAIGNLLRQKGRTLSIAESCTGGLVCDRVTNVSGSSDYYEGGMITYSNKSKEKHLGIPLDYIKRHGAVSPQVAREMAQGVRKTFHTTFGLSTTGVAGPTGGTKRSPVGRVFIGFSNGKRTWVKKLDLKGSRREIKEKAAEEALQFSYAILIHFK
;
A
#
# COMPACT_ATOMS: atom_id res chain seq x y z
N MET A 1 -13.48 -14.13 -16.78
CA MET A 1 -12.94 -12.77 -16.78
C MET A 1 -13.94 -11.74 -16.21
N ARG A 2 -15.18 -11.63 -16.67
CA ARG A 2 -16.15 -10.61 -16.17
C ARG A 2 -16.52 -10.70 -14.68
N GLY A 3 -16.52 -11.88 -14.08
CA GLY A 3 -16.88 -12.05 -12.66
C GLY A 3 -15.81 -11.53 -11.68
N THR A 4 -14.54 -11.69 -12.02
CA THR A 4 -13.41 -11.23 -11.18
C THR A 4 -13.28 -9.71 -11.19
N GLU A 5 -13.41 -9.07 -12.36
CA GLU A 5 -13.42 -7.61 -12.49
C GLU A 5 -14.59 -6.96 -11.72
N ALA A 6 -15.79 -7.55 -11.82
CA ALA A 6 -16.95 -7.06 -11.08
C ALA A 6 -16.80 -7.20 -9.56
N LEU A 7 -16.09 -8.24 -9.08
CA LEU A 7 -15.80 -8.43 -7.64
C LEU A 7 -14.73 -7.44 -7.15
N MET A 8 -13.68 -7.20 -7.94
CA MET A 8 -12.63 -6.22 -7.65
C MET A 8 -13.22 -4.81 -7.54
N MET A 9 -14.02 -4.39 -8.53
CA MET A 9 -14.72 -3.09 -8.49
C MET A 9 -15.66 -2.92 -7.29
N LYS A 10 -16.11 -4.02 -6.67
CA LYS A 10 -16.90 -3.94 -5.43
C LYS A 10 -16.07 -3.52 -4.23
N LEU A 11 -14.82 -3.98 -4.13
CA LEU A 11 -13.93 -3.68 -3.01
C LEU A 11 -13.50 -2.21 -3.00
N GLU A 12 -13.03 -1.68 -4.14
CA GLU A 12 -12.64 -0.28 -4.28
C GLU A 12 -13.81 0.67 -3.99
N ARG A 13 -15.00 0.34 -4.51
CA ARG A 13 -16.23 1.11 -4.23
C ARG A 13 -16.60 1.05 -2.75
N ALA A 14 -16.48 -0.12 -2.11
CA ALA A 14 -16.78 -0.26 -0.69
C ALA A 14 -15.82 0.58 0.16
N ILE A 15 -14.52 0.60 -0.16
CA ILE A 15 -13.53 1.46 0.49
C ILE A 15 -13.89 2.93 0.29
N GLY A 16 -14.16 3.36 -0.95
CA GLY A 16 -14.53 4.72 -1.27
C GLY A 16 -15.79 5.19 -0.53
N ASN A 17 -16.81 4.34 -0.47
CA ASN A 17 -18.04 4.64 0.25
C ASN A 17 -17.80 4.81 1.75
N LEU A 18 -16.98 3.92 2.36
CA LEU A 18 -16.62 4.05 3.79
C LEU A 18 -15.87 5.34 4.08
N LEU A 19 -14.92 5.72 3.21
CA LEU A 19 -14.14 6.93 3.38
C LEU A 19 -15.01 8.18 3.24
N ARG A 20 -15.87 8.24 2.20
CA ARG A 20 -16.81 9.36 2.00
C ARG A 20 -17.79 9.51 3.16
N GLN A 21 -18.43 8.41 3.58
CA GLN A 21 -19.41 8.44 4.68
C GLN A 21 -18.81 8.96 5.99
N LYS A 22 -17.52 8.72 6.21
CA LYS A 22 -16.80 9.16 7.42
C LYS A 22 -16.07 10.48 7.23
N GLY A 23 -16.13 11.13 6.06
CA GLY A 23 -15.35 12.33 5.75
C GLY A 23 -13.85 12.12 5.94
N ARG A 24 -13.32 10.98 5.51
CA ARG A 24 -11.92 10.57 5.71
C ARG A 24 -11.18 10.49 4.39
N THR A 25 -9.88 10.79 4.44
CA THR A 25 -9.00 10.83 3.26
C THR A 25 -7.93 9.76 3.32
N LEU A 26 -7.46 9.34 2.14
CA LEU A 26 -6.46 8.29 1.94
C LEU A 26 -5.32 8.80 1.04
N SER A 27 -4.10 8.41 1.36
CA SER A 27 -2.93 8.50 0.48
C SER A 27 -2.17 7.19 0.44
N ILE A 28 -1.41 6.94 -0.64
CA ILE A 28 -0.79 5.64 -0.89
C ILE A 28 0.69 5.79 -1.28
N ALA A 29 1.58 5.04 -0.61
CA ALA A 29 2.98 4.90 -0.99
C ALA A 29 3.25 3.50 -1.53
N GLU A 30 3.61 3.40 -2.79
CA GLU A 30 3.88 2.14 -3.45
C GLU A 30 5.38 1.94 -3.73
N SER A 31 5.82 0.69 -3.63
CA SER A 31 7.13 0.27 -4.11
C SER A 31 6.96 -0.89 -5.10
N CYS A 32 6.85 -2.12 -4.63
CA CYS A 32 6.78 -3.29 -5.51
C CYS A 32 5.53 -3.36 -6.41
N THR A 33 4.44 -2.73 -6.04
CA THR A 33 3.19 -2.70 -6.82
C THR A 33 3.24 -1.68 -7.97
N GLY A 34 4.06 -0.62 -7.84
CA GLY A 34 4.42 0.28 -8.94
C GLY A 34 3.25 1.06 -9.53
N GLY A 35 2.30 1.49 -8.70
CA GLY A 35 1.14 2.29 -9.08
C GLY A 35 -0.17 1.51 -9.19
N LEU A 36 -0.16 0.17 -9.08
CA LEU A 36 -1.37 -0.64 -9.24
C LEU A 36 -2.44 -0.38 -8.17
N VAL A 37 -2.05 -0.06 -6.93
CA VAL A 37 -3.02 0.25 -5.88
C VAL A 37 -3.67 1.62 -6.14
N CYS A 38 -2.88 2.61 -6.52
CA CYS A 38 -3.35 3.94 -6.90
C CYS A 38 -4.28 3.88 -8.11
N ASP A 39 -3.90 3.14 -9.16
CA ASP A 39 -4.71 2.91 -10.36
C ASP A 39 -6.09 2.35 -9.97
N ARG A 40 -6.13 1.28 -9.21
CA ARG A 40 -7.37 0.65 -8.76
C ARG A 40 -8.28 1.59 -7.97
N VAL A 41 -7.73 2.39 -7.07
CA VAL A 41 -8.51 3.37 -6.29
C VAL A 41 -9.10 4.45 -7.20
N THR A 42 -8.34 4.92 -8.18
CA THR A 42 -8.76 5.97 -9.10
C THR A 42 -9.73 5.50 -10.20
N ASN A 43 -9.86 4.20 -10.42
CA ASN A 43 -10.87 3.62 -11.30
C ASN A 43 -12.32 3.78 -10.76
N VAL A 44 -12.48 4.20 -9.51
CA VAL A 44 -13.78 4.52 -8.92
C VAL A 44 -14.13 5.97 -9.20
N SER A 45 -15.22 6.22 -9.91
CA SER A 45 -15.72 7.59 -10.13
C SER A 45 -15.98 8.31 -8.80
N GLY A 46 -15.52 9.56 -8.68
CA GLY A 46 -15.58 10.35 -7.45
C GLY A 46 -14.52 9.96 -6.42
N SER A 47 -13.46 9.28 -6.82
CA SER A 47 -12.32 8.98 -5.92
C SER A 47 -11.63 10.22 -5.37
N SER A 48 -11.71 11.36 -6.08
CA SER A 48 -11.20 12.66 -5.62
C SER A 48 -11.82 13.17 -4.31
N ASP A 49 -12.97 12.65 -3.91
CA ASP A 49 -13.61 13.03 -2.64
C ASP A 49 -12.85 12.50 -1.41
N TYR A 50 -12.01 11.46 -1.59
CA TYR A 50 -11.33 10.79 -0.49
C TYR A 50 -9.86 10.43 -0.77
N TYR A 51 -9.44 10.39 -2.03
CA TYR A 51 -8.07 10.05 -2.40
C TYR A 51 -7.29 11.30 -2.78
N GLU A 52 -6.35 11.70 -1.90
CA GLU A 52 -5.54 12.91 -2.11
C GLU A 52 -4.38 12.69 -3.06
N GLY A 53 -3.87 11.46 -3.14
CA GLY A 53 -2.77 11.14 -4.02
C GLY A 53 -1.91 9.98 -3.55
N GLY A 54 -0.88 9.67 -4.35
CA GLY A 54 0.06 8.61 -4.03
C GLY A 54 1.43 8.83 -4.65
N MET A 55 2.39 8.07 -4.14
CA MET A 55 3.78 8.12 -4.59
C MET A 55 4.31 6.72 -4.88
N ILE A 56 5.03 6.58 -5.99
CA ILE A 56 5.82 5.40 -6.27
C ILE A 56 7.24 5.65 -5.77
N THR A 57 7.51 5.26 -4.52
CA THR A 57 8.82 5.40 -3.89
C THR A 57 9.64 4.13 -4.06
N TYR A 58 10.12 3.90 -5.29
CA TYR A 58 10.70 2.63 -5.71
C TYR A 58 12.10 2.39 -5.15
N SER A 59 12.95 3.41 -5.12
CA SER A 59 14.31 3.35 -4.56
C SER A 59 14.36 3.76 -3.09
N ASN A 60 15.43 3.40 -2.39
CA ASN A 60 15.66 3.83 -1.02
C ASN A 60 15.81 5.36 -0.92
N LYS A 61 16.48 5.99 -1.88
CA LYS A 61 16.60 7.45 -1.97
C LYS A 61 15.24 8.13 -2.13
N SER A 62 14.34 7.53 -2.93
CA SER A 62 12.98 8.05 -3.10
C SER A 62 12.17 7.92 -1.81
N LYS A 63 12.32 6.83 -1.06
CA LYS A 63 11.69 6.66 0.26
C LYS A 63 12.17 7.73 1.26
N GLU A 64 13.48 8.00 1.27
CA GLU A 64 14.04 9.06 2.13
C GLU A 64 13.51 10.43 1.74
N LYS A 65 13.65 10.80 0.46
CA LYS A 65 13.32 12.13 -0.05
C LYS A 65 11.85 12.49 0.12
N HIS A 66 10.95 11.55 -0.16
CA HIS A 66 9.52 11.83 -0.26
C HIS A 66 8.70 11.38 0.96
N LEU A 67 9.20 10.41 1.71
CA LEU A 67 8.49 9.87 2.88
C LEU A 67 9.22 10.16 4.20
N GLY A 68 10.41 10.78 4.14
CA GLY A 68 11.19 11.12 5.32
C GLY A 68 11.80 9.92 6.06
N ILE A 69 11.99 8.77 5.37
CA ILE A 69 12.55 7.57 6.00
C ILE A 69 14.07 7.61 5.87
N PRO A 70 14.84 7.73 6.96
CA PRO A 70 16.29 7.85 6.88
C PRO A 70 16.94 6.64 6.18
N LEU A 71 17.93 6.89 5.31
CA LEU A 71 18.63 5.80 4.59
C LEU A 71 19.26 4.78 5.55
N ASP A 72 19.78 5.22 6.68
CA ASP A 72 20.38 4.33 7.68
C ASP A 72 19.32 3.43 8.34
N TYR A 73 18.11 3.95 8.54
CA TYR A 73 17.00 3.13 9.01
C TYR A 73 16.63 2.05 7.97
N ILE A 74 16.56 2.42 6.69
CA ILE A 74 16.28 1.48 5.60
C ILE A 74 17.39 0.42 5.48
N LYS A 75 18.66 0.82 5.58
CA LYS A 75 19.80 -0.12 5.56
C LYS A 75 19.75 -1.11 6.72
N ARG A 76 19.45 -0.64 7.93
CA ARG A 76 19.37 -1.46 9.15
C ARG A 76 18.26 -2.50 9.08
N HIS A 77 17.08 -2.09 8.66
CA HIS A 77 15.88 -2.95 8.67
C HIS A 77 15.66 -3.70 7.35
N GLY A 78 16.22 -3.20 6.26
CA GLY A 78 15.95 -3.66 4.89
C GLY A 78 14.74 -2.94 4.30
N ALA A 79 14.82 -2.61 3.01
CA ALA A 79 13.72 -1.93 2.28
C ALA A 79 12.43 -2.75 2.28
N VAL A 80 12.54 -4.08 2.31
CA VAL A 80 11.42 -5.03 2.40
C VAL A 80 11.34 -5.57 3.82
N SER A 81 10.67 -4.82 4.68
CA SER A 81 10.52 -5.13 6.10
C SER A 81 9.24 -4.53 6.67
N PRO A 82 8.73 -5.07 7.80
CA PRO A 82 7.56 -4.51 8.46
C PRO A 82 7.84 -3.09 8.99
N GLN A 83 9.09 -2.80 9.38
CA GLN A 83 9.50 -1.48 9.85
C GLN A 83 9.39 -0.44 8.73
N VAL A 84 9.94 -0.75 7.54
CA VAL A 84 9.88 0.18 6.40
C VAL A 84 8.45 0.33 5.86
N ALA A 85 7.66 -0.74 5.82
CA ALA A 85 6.24 -0.64 5.45
C ALA A 85 5.46 0.30 6.40
N ARG A 86 5.74 0.22 7.71
CA ARG A 86 5.18 1.12 8.73
C ARG A 86 5.53 2.57 8.46
N GLU A 87 6.81 2.86 8.28
CA GLU A 87 7.29 4.22 8.02
C GLU A 87 6.75 4.77 6.69
N MET A 88 6.65 3.93 5.65
CA MET A 88 6.07 4.34 4.38
C MET A 88 4.59 4.77 4.52
N ALA A 89 3.79 4.00 5.26
CA ALA A 89 2.38 4.33 5.50
C ALA A 89 2.22 5.63 6.33
N GLN A 90 3.05 5.82 7.34
CA GLN A 90 3.06 7.06 8.13
C GLN A 90 3.57 8.25 7.32
N GLY A 91 4.63 8.04 6.55
CA GLY A 91 5.26 9.08 5.73
C GLY A 91 4.30 9.63 4.68
N VAL A 92 3.65 8.77 3.90
CA VAL A 92 2.70 9.21 2.87
C VAL A 92 1.49 9.94 3.48
N ARG A 93 0.98 9.43 4.61
CA ARG A 93 -0.10 10.10 5.35
C ARG A 93 0.30 11.52 5.77
N LYS A 94 1.51 11.70 6.28
CA LYS A 94 2.03 13.02 6.66
C LYS A 94 2.22 13.94 5.46
N THR A 95 2.81 13.42 4.38
CA THR A 95 3.10 14.19 3.17
C THR A 95 1.85 14.75 2.52
N PHE A 96 0.76 13.97 2.47
CA PHE A 96 -0.51 14.39 1.89
C PHE A 96 -1.53 14.93 2.92
N HIS A 97 -1.18 14.98 4.20
CA HIS A 97 -2.06 15.42 5.30
C HIS A 97 -3.40 14.64 5.35
N THR A 98 -3.37 13.34 5.03
CA THR A 98 -4.57 12.49 4.99
C THR A 98 -4.88 11.84 6.33
N THR A 99 -6.13 11.35 6.46
CA THR A 99 -6.54 10.56 7.63
C THR A 99 -5.82 9.23 7.67
N PHE A 100 -5.70 8.56 6.51
CA PHE A 100 -5.07 7.25 6.37
C PHE A 100 -3.92 7.29 5.37
N GLY A 101 -2.89 6.48 5.65
CA GLY A 101 -1.81 6.18 4.73
C GLY A 101 -1.70 4.68 4.52
N LEU A 102 -1.66 4.25 3.27
CA LEU A 102 -1.45 2.87 2.86
C LEU A 102 -0.07 2.73 2.23
N SER A 103 0.62 1.62 2.46
CA SER A 103 1.91 1.36 1.83
C SER A 103 2.08 -0.08 1.37
N THR A 104 2.90 -0.27 0.34
CA THR A 104 3.35 -1.58 -0.13
C THR A 104 4.87 -1.56 -0.36
N THR A 105 5.57 -2.56 0.18
CA THR A 105 6.99 -2.82 -0.12
C THR A 105 7.25 -4.31 -0.21
N GLY A 106 8.05 -4.77 -1.17
CA GLY A 106 8.23 -6.19 -1.38
C GLY A 106 9.18 -6.54 -2.53
N VAL A 107 9.36 -7.84 -2.74
CA VAL A 107 10.14 -8.41 -3.84
C VAL A 107 9.19 -9.09 -4.83
N ALA A 108 8.94 -8.44 -5.96
CA ALA A 108 8.04 -8.98 -7.00
C ALA A 108 8.72 -10.05 -7.88
N GLY A 109 10.04 -10.18 -7.81
CA GLY A 109 10.80 -11.15 -8.60
C GLY A 109 10.90 -10.81 -10.10
N PRO A 110 11.44 -11.74 -10.93
CA PRO A 110 12.00 -13.04 -10.56
C PRO A 110 13.35 -12.95 -9.82
N THR A 111 14.04 -11.80 -9.88
CA THR A 111 15.31 -11.49 -9.22
C THR A 111 15.12 -10.65 -7.96
N GLY A 112 16.20 -10.34 -7.25
CA GLY A 112 16.19 -9.44 -6.08
C GLY A 112 15.78 -10.11 -4.78
N GLY A 113 15.46 -11.40 -4.78
CA GLY A 113 15.19 -12.14 -3.56
C GLY A 113 16.46 -12.44 -2.76
N THR A 114 16.33 -12.40 -1.43
CA THR A 114 17.37 -12.78 -0.46
C THR A 114 16.80 -13.79 0.54
N LYS A 115 17.66 -14.41 1.37
CA LYS A 115 17.18 -15.28 2.47
C LYS A 115 16.20 -14.54 3.41
N ARG A 116 16.45 -13.26 3.68
CA ARG A 116 15.61 -12.42 4.56
C ARG A 116 14.33 -11.98 3.88
N SER A 117 14.39 -11.69 2.59
CA SER A 117 13.26 -11.19 1.78
C SER A 117 13.22 -11.96 0.45
N PRO A 118 12.68 -13.19 0.44
CA PRO A 118 12.57 -13.99 -0.77
C PRO A 118 11.60 -13.35 -1.77
N VAL A 119 11.67 -13.80 -3.02
CA VAL A 119 10.67 -13.42 -4.04
C VAL A 119 9.26 -13.75 -3.55
N GLY A 120 8.34 -12.82 -3.71
CA GLY A 120 6.96 -12.90 -3.23
C GLY A 120 6.75 -12.36 -1.81
N ARG A 121 7.82 -12.04 -1.05
CA ARG A 121 7.70 -11.38 0.24
C ARG A 121 7.22 -9.94 0.03
N VAL A 122 6.07 -9.61 0.61
CA VAL A 122 5.49 -8.27 0.59
C VAL A 122 5.03 -7.88 1.99
N PHE A 123 5.24 -6.63 2.35
CA PHE A 123 4.65 -6.02 3.54
C PHE A 123 3.72 -4.89 3.11
N ILE A 124 2.56 -4.85 3.75
CA ILE A 124 1.55 -3.81 3.60
C ILE A 124 1.46 -3.07 4.92
N GLY A 125 1.56 -1.74 4.90
CA GLY A 125 1.33 -0.88 6.05
C GLY A 125 0.04 -0.08 5.89
N PHE A 126 -0.74 0.08 6.96
CA PHE A 126 -1.91 0.96 6.99
C PHE A 126 -1.90 1.78 8.29
N SER A 127 -1.89 3.10 8.18
CA SER A 127 -1.76 4.02 9.31
C SER A 127 -2.94 4.98 9.41
N ASN A 128 -3.43 5.21 10.64
CA ASN A 128 -4.37 6.28 10.95
C ASN A 128 -3.72 7.43 11.78
N GLY A 129 -2.39 7.43 11.86
CA GLY A 129 -1.62 8.38 12.64
C GLY A 129 -1.43 8.02 14.11
N LYS A 130 -2.42 7.40 14.75
CA LYS A 130 -2.31 6.90 16.14
C LYS A 130 -1.78 5.48 16.18
N ARG A 131 -2.19 4.65 15.23
CA ARG A 131 -1.79 3.26 15.09
C ARG A 131 -1.40 2.96 13.64
N THR A 132 -0.44 2.05 13.47
CA THR A 132 -0.08 1.50 12.17
C THR A 132 -0.11 -0.01 12.23
N TRP A 133 -0.93 -0.61 11.40
CA TRP A 133 -1.02 -2.05 11.21
C TRP A 133 -0.10 -2.46 10.07
N VAL A 134 0.48 -3.63 10.18
CA VAL A 134 1.33 -4.19 9.13
C VAL A 134 0.93 -5.64 8.87
N LYS A 135 0.77 -5.99 7.60
CA LYS A 135 0.51 -7.35 7.13
C LYS A 135 1.71 -7.86 6.34
N LYS A 136 2.15 -9.06 6.63
CA LYS A 136 3.19 -9.79 5.88
C LYS A 136 2.52 -10.78 4.94
N LEU A 137 3.02 -10.86 3.72
CA LEU A 137 2.60 -11.81 2.69
C LEU A 137 3.80 -12.58 2.14
N ASP A 138 3.57 -13.83 1.77
CA ASP A 138 4.48 -14.68 1.02
C ASP A 138 3.74 -15.19 -0.21
N LEU A 139 3.77 -14.40 -1.28
CA LEU A 139 3.04 -14.62 -2.51
C LEU A 139 3.82 -15.51 -3.49
N LYS A 140 3.10 -16.24 -4.33
CA LYS A 140 3.68 -17.08 -5.39
C LYS A 140 3.13 -16.67 -6.75
N GLY A 141 3.97 -16.79 -7.78
CA GLY A 141 3.62 -16.50 -9.16
C GLY A 141 4.71 -15.73 -9.90
N SER A 142 4.41 -15.34 -11.11
CA SER A 142 5.21 -14.42 -11.90
C SER A 142 5.26 -13.01 -11.25
N ARG A 143 6.18 -12.19 -11.69
CA ARG A 143 6.30 -10.79 -11.24
C ARG A 143 4.96 -10.05 -11.34
N ARG A 144 4.23 -10.20 -12.44
CA ARG A 144 2.94 -9.56 -12.65
C ARG A 144 1.90 -10.05 -11.66
N GLU A 145 1.76 -11.36 -11.50
CA GLU A 145 0.82 -11.96 -10.56
C GLU A 145 1.11 -11.55 -9.10
N ILE A 146 2.39 -11.48 -8.71
CA ILE A 146 2.79 -11.02 -7.37
C ILE A 146 2.37 -9.56 -7.15
N LYS A 147 2.59 -8.69 -8.14
CA LYS A 147 2.16 -7.29 -8.06
C LYS A 147 0.64 -7.15 -7.96
N GLU A 148 -0.10 -7.87 -8.77
CA GLU A 148 -1.57 -7.87 -8.78
C GLU A 148 -2.15 -8.40 -7.47
N LYS A 149 -1.63 -9.54 -6.97
CA LYS A 149 -2.02 -10.10 -5.67
C LYS A 149 -1.67 -9.16 -4.51
N ALA A 150 -0.51 -8.52 -4.54
CA ALA A 150 -0.11 -7.56 -3.51
C ALA A 150 -1.03 -6.33 -3.48
N ALA A 151 -1.46 -5.84 -4.63
CA ALA A 151 -2.42 -4.73 -4.72
C ALA A 151 -3.81 -5.14 -4.19
N GLU A 152 -4.29 -6.32 -4.55
CA GLU A 152 -5.54 -6.88 -4.02
C GLU A 152 -5.50 -7.00 -2.49
N GLU A 153 -4.45 -7.61 -1.96
CA GLU A 153 -4.25 -7.80 -0.52
C GLU A 153 -4.13 -6.47 0.24
N ALA A 154 -3.54 -5.44 -0.40
CA ALA A 154 -3.45 -4.10 0.20
C ALA A 154 -4.83 -3.47 0.37
N LEU A 155 -5.70 -3.59 -0.62
CA LEU A 155 -7.07 -3.09 -0.55
C LEU A 155 -7.92 -3.90 0.43
N GLN A 156 -7.83 -5.22 0.41
CA GLN A 156 -8.53 -6.09 1.38
C GLN A 156 -8.12 -5.76 2.83
N PHE A 157 -6.83 -5.58 3.07
CA PHE A 157 -6.32 -5.23 4.39
C PHE A 157 -6.82 -3.86 4.85
N SER A 158 -6.83 -2.87 3.95
CA SER A 158 -7.38 -1.54 4.22
C SER A 158 -8.86 -1.61 4.56
N TYR A 159 -9.64 -2.34 3.77
CA TYR A 159 -11.07 -2.52 3.99
C TYR A 159 -11.38 -3.16 5.36
N ALA A 160 -10.66 -4.24 5.70
CA ALA A 160 -10.83 -4.94 6.98
C ALA A 160 -10.59 -4.02 8.19
N ILE A 161 -9.72 -3.02 8.07
CA ILE A 161 -9.48 -2.04 9.14
C ILE A 161 -10.56 -0.96 9.12
N LEU A 162 -10.92 -0.45 7.94
CA LEU A 162 -11.86 0.66 7.77
C LEU A 162 -13.28 0.34 8.25
N ILE A 163 -13.75 -0.91 8.09
CA ILE A 163 -15.09 -1.32 8.57
C ILE A 163 -15.22 -1.23 10.11
N HIS A 164 -14.11 -1.39 10.84
CA HIS A 164 -14.07 -1.30 12.31
C HIS A 164 -13.64 0.07 12.83
N PHE A 165 -13.28 0.98 11.94
CA PHE A 165 -12.84 2.32 12.31
C PHE A 165 -14.06 3.22 12.55
N LYS A 166 -14.20 3.69 13.78
CA LYS A 166 -15.27 4.62 14.20
C LYS A 166 -14.90 6.07 13.90
#